data_03c859da3b42fc670ea5dec795bf14a4
#
_entry.id   03c859da3b42fc670ea5dec795bf14a4
#
_cell.length_a   1.000
_cell.length_b   1.000
_cell.length_c   1.000
_cell.angle_alpha   90.00
_cell.angle_beta   90.00
_cell.angle_gamma   90.00
#
_symmetry.space_group_name_H-M   'P 1'
#
loop_
_entity.id
_entity.type
_entity.pdbx_description
1 polymer ?
#
loop_
_entity_poly.entity_id
_entity_poly.type
_entity_poly.pdbx_seq_one_letter_code
_entity_poly.pdbx_strand_id
1 'polypeptide(L)'
;MKKVTAMLFSMAVGLNAVSMAAKAKASEEQETDVLLIGGGIMSATLGTYLRELEPEWSMTMVERLEGVAQESSNGWNNAGTGHSALMELNYTPQNADGSISIEKAVAINEAFQISRQFWAHQVERGVLRTPRSFINTVPHMSFVWGEDNVNFLRARYAALQQSSLFRGMRYSEDHAQI
;
A
#
# COMPACT_ATOMS: atom_id res chain seq x y z
N MET A 1 13.32 21.47 17.39
CA MET A 1 12.14 20.74 16.89
C MET A 1 10.92 21.16 17.70
N LYS A 2 9.78 21.45 17.05
CA LYS A 2 8.54 21.78 17.75
C LYS A 2 7.85 20.47 18.13
N LYS A 3 7.67 20.21 19.42
CA LYS A 3 6.92 19.04 19.90
C LYS A 3 5.43 19.21 19.58
N VAL A 4 4.78 18.14 19.15
CA VAL A 4 3.35 18.10 18.87
C VAL A 4 2.64 17.54 20.10
N THR A 5 1.75 18.34 20.69
CA THR A 5 0.93 17.93 21.83
C THR A 5 -0.38 17.35 21.32
N ALA A 6 -0.64 16.07 21.61
CA ALA A 6 -1.87 15.40 21.20
C ALA A 6 -2.92 15.48 22.33
N MET A 7 -4.07 16.06 22.02
CA MET A 7 -5.22 16.15 22.93
C MET A 7 -6.28 15.10 22.51
N LEU A 8 -6.50 14.09 23.35
CA LEU A 8 -7.52 13.07 23.13
C LEU A 8 -8.91 13.62 23.49
N PHE A 9 -9.73 13.90 22.46
CA PHE A 9 -11.15 14.20 22.65
C PHE A 9 -11.97 12.91 22.60
N SER A 10 -12.58 12.53 23.72
CA SER A 10 -13.59 11.48 23.75
C SER A 10 -14.96 12.12 23.51
N MET A 11 -15.56 11.88 22.34
CA MET A 11 -16.98 12.21 22.11
C MET A 11 -17.86 11.04 22.54
N ALA A 12 -18.49 11.19 23.69
CA ALA A 12 -19.61 10.35 24.10
C ALA A 12 -20.92 11.00 23.66
N VAL A 13 -21.64 10.38 22.73
CA VAL A 13 -23.03 10.68 22.44
C VAL A 13 -23.87 9.70 23.25
N GLY A 14 -24.51 10.17 24.32
CA GLY A 14 -25.40 9.37 25.14
C GLY A 14 -26.65 10.16 25.52
N LEU A 15 -27.81 9.65 25.10
CA LEU A 15 -29.11 10.03 25.68
C LEU A 15 -29.29 9.22 26.98
N ASN A 16 -29.46 9.88 28.07
CA ASN A 16 -30.44 9.76 29.17
C ASN A 16 -29.85 10.28 30.46
N ALA A 17 -30.60 11.20 31.04
CA ALA A 17 -30.29 11.86 32.30
C ALA A 17 -30.35 10.87 33.48
N VAL A 18 -29.19 10.59 34.08
CA VAL A 18 -29.05 10.31 35.50
C VAL A 18 -27.78 11.03 35.96
N SER A 19 -27.98 11.98 36.86
CA SER A 19 -26.93 12.74 37.53
C SER A 19 -25.95 11.80 38.25
N MET A 20 -24.79 11.58 37.67
CA MET A 20 -23.59 11.22 38.40
C MET A 20 -22.46 12.12 37.86
N ALA A 21 -22.03 13.05 38.73
CA ALA A 21 -20.83 13.83 38.51
C ALA A 21 -19.63 12.87 38.45
N ALA A 22 -19.38 12.29 37.29
CA ALA A 22 -18.08 11.69 36.99
C ALA A 22 -17.09 12.85 36.88
N LYS A 23 -16.22 13.00 37.86
CA LYS A 23 -15.02 13.83 37.75
C LYS A 23 -14.29 13.38 36.46
N ALA A 24 -14.36 14.19 35.44
CA ALA A 24 -13.51 14.01 34.28
C ALA A 24 -12.07 14.03 34.78
N LYS A 25 -11.42 12.87 34.78
CA LYS A 25 -9.99 12.79 35.04
C LYS A 25 -9.36 13.61 33.91
N ALA A 26 -8.68 14.69 34.24
CA ALA A 26 -7.92 15.43 33.24
C ALA A 26 -7.04 14.44 32.51
N SER A 27 -7.17 14.36 31.19
CA SER A 27 -6.28 13.53 30.35
C SER A 27 -4.88 14.11 30.56
N GLU A 28 -3.96 13.29 31.06
CA GLU A 28 -2.56 13.66 31.09
C GLU A 28 -2.14 13.97 29.65
N GLU A 29 -1.58 15.16 29.42
CA GLU A 29 -0.98 15.51 28.14
C GLU A 29 0.21 14.58 27.92
N GLN A 30 0.12 13.75 26.88
CA GLN A 30 1.23 12.88 26.49
C GLN A 30 2.01 13.58 25.37
N GLU A 31 3.23 13.99 25.67
CA GLU A 31 4.15 14.48 24.65
C GLU A 31 4.71 13.31 23.83
N THR A 32 4.77 13.49 22.53
CA THR A 32 5.41 12.53 21.61
C THR A 32 6.10 13.28 20.46
N ASP A 33 7.22 12.78 20.00
CA ASP A 33 7.94 13.37 18.87
C ASP A 33 7.18 13.11 17.56
N VAL A 34 6.53 11.95 17.44
CA VAL A 34 5.72 11.57 16.28
C VAL A 34 4.37 11.02 16.70
N LEU A 35 3.31 11.56 16.13
CA LEU A 35 1.96 11.04 16.24
C LEU A 35 1.54 10.41 14.92
N LEU A 36 1.29 9.10 14.90
CA LEU A 36 0.75 8.37 13.77
C LEU A 36 -0.76 8.21 13.93
N ILE A 37 -1.54 8.73 12.99
CA ILE A 37 -3.01 8.70 13.05
C ILE A 37 -3.51 7.60 12.10
N GLY A 38 -4.16 6.58 12.67
CA GLY A 38 -4.63 5.38 12.00
C GLY A 38 -3.60 4.25 12.06
N GLY A 39 -4.04 3.04 12.36
CA GLY A 39 -3.23 1.82 12.50
C GLY A 39 -3.17 0.99 11.20
N GLY A 40 -3.17 1.63 10.04
CA GLY A 40 -3.05 0.96 8.74
C GLY A 40 -1.61 0.76 8.29
N ILE A 41 -1.44 0.17 7.10
CA ILE A 41 -0.13 -0.16 6.52
C ILE A 41 0.78 1.07 6.35
N MET A 42 0.21 2.24 6.06
CA MET A 42 0.98 3.46 5.88
C MET A 42 1.65 3.90 7.18
N SER A 43 0.89 3.97 8.27
CA SER A 43 1.44 4.32 9.59
C SER A 43 2.42 3.26 10.09
N ALA A 44 2.13 1.98 9.89
CA ALA A 44 3.03 0.89 10.26
C ALA A 44 4.38 0.98 9.51
N THR A 45 4.34 1.21 8.20
CA THR A 45 5.54 1.36 7.37
C THR A 45 6.33 2.60 7.76
N LEU A 46 5.66 3.75 7.88
CA LEU A 46 6.31 5.01 8.25
C LEU A 46 6.92 4.93 9.66
N GLY A 47 6.17 4.40 10.63
CA GLY A 47 6.67 4.24 12.00
C GLY A 47 7.89 3.32 12.08
N THR A 48 7.89 2.21 11.33
CA THR A 48 9.03 1.30 11.23
C THR A 48 10.25 2.02 10.62
N TYR A 49 10.03 2.79 9.56
CA TYR A 49 11.07 3.54 8.89
C TYR A 49 11.68 4.62 9.80
N LEU A 50 10.82 5.40 10.47
CA LEU A 50 11.25 6.43 11.40
C LEU A 50 12.00 5.85 12.60
N ARG A 51 11.61 4.66 13.08
CA ARG A 51 12.33 3.99 14.17
C ARG A 51 13.78 3.64 13.81
N GLU A 52 14.06 3.40 12.53
CA GLU A 52 15.43 3.15 12.07
C GLU A 52 16.24 4.42 11.89
N LEU A 53 15.61 5.49 11.40
CA LEU A 53 16.29 6.76 11.15
C LEU A 53 16.51 7.56 12.43
N GLU A 54 15.55 7.51 13.34
CA GLU A 54 15.51 8.29 14.57
C GLU A 54 15.14 7.40 15.76
N PRO A 55 16.03 6.53 16.22
CA PRO A 55 15.75 5.52 17.24
C PRO A 55 15.36 6.12 18.60
N GLU A 56 15.78 7.35 18.88
CA GLU A 56 15.49 8.05 20.13
C GLU A 56 14.12 8.74 20.14
N TRP A 57 13.45 8.86 19.00
CA TRP A 57 12.14 9.50 18.97
C TRP A 57 11.06 8.65 19.63
N SER A 58 10.26 9.29 20.47
CA SER A 58 9.03 8.71 20.99
C SER A 58 7.97 8.71 19.90
N MET A 59 7.26 7.60 19.73
CA MET A 59 6.21 7.48 18.72
C MET A 59 4.94 6.94 19.34
N THR A 60 3.82 7.64 19.09
CA THR A 60 2.49 7.21 19.50
C THR A 60 1.65 6.95 18.27
N MET A 61 1.01 5.79 18.21
CA MET A 61 0.02 5.47 17.18
C MET A 61 -1.36 5.46 17.82
N VAL A 62 -2.30 6.17 17.20
CA VAL A 62 -3.71 6.17 17.61
C VAL A 62 -4.58 5.55 16.53
N GLU A 63 -5.46 4.66 16.94
CA GLU A 63 -6.42 3.98 16.05
C GLU A 63 -7.83 4.19 16.60
N ARG A 64 -8.77 4.45 15.69
CA ARG A 64 -10.18 4.70 16.01
C ARG A 64 -10.92 3.41 16.33
N LEU A 65 -10.53 2.32 15.69
CA LEU A 65 -11.15 1.01 15.83
C LEU A 65 -10.49 0.20 16.96
N GLU A 66 -11.08 -0.91 17.31
CA GLU A 66 -10.61 -1.79 18.39
C GLU A 66 -9.24 -2.46 18.10
N GLY A 67 -8.81 -2.45 16.83
CA GLY A 67 -7.55 -3.05 16.40
C GLY A 67 -7.00 -2.41 15.14
N VAL A 68 -5.71 -2.65 14.89
CA VAL A 68 -5.04 -2.15 13.69
C VAL A 68 -5.49 -2.90 12.44
N ALA A 69 -5.31 -2.30 11.27
CA ALA A 69 -5.57 -2.88 9.96
C ALA A 69 -7.03 -3.34 9.72
N GLN A 70 -8.01 -2.73 10.37
CA GLN A 70 -9.43 -3.09 10.23
C GLN A 70 -10.19 -2.32 9.14
N GLU A 71 -9.61 -1.29 8.58
CA GLU A 71 -10.16 -0.50 7.46
C GLU A 71 -9.53 -0.96 6.12
N SER A 72 -9.01 -0.03 5.31
CA SER A 72 -8.46 -0.31 3.97
C SER A 72 -7.28 -1.30 3.97
N SER A 73 -6.57 -1.46 5.08
CA SER A 73 -5.51 -2.47 5.22
C SER A 73 -6.03 -3.87 5.61
N ASN A 74 -7.34 -4.03 5.81
CA ASN A 74 -7.93 -5.35 6.04
C ASN A 74 -7.94 -6.16 4.74
N GLY A 75 -7.62 -7.44 4.81
CA GLY A 75 -7.54 -8.32 3.65
C GLY A 75 -8.85 -8.49 2.87
N TRP A 76 -10.00 -8.15 3.46
CA TRP A 76 -11.31 -8.16 2.79
C TRP A 76 -11.71 -6.80 2.20
N ASN A 77 -10.95 -5.73 2.46
CA ASN A 77 -11.25 -4.38 2.03
C ASN A 77 -10.32 -3.89 0.91
N ASN A 78 -9.40 -4.72 0.44
CA ASN A 78 -8.51 -4.41 -0.66
C ASN A 78 -8.21 -5.67 -1.50
N ALA A 79 -7.62 -5.48 -2.68
CA ALA A 79 -7.29 -6.59 -3.58
C ALA A 79 -6.08 -7.41 -3.11
N GLY A 80 -5.31 -6.93 -2.15
CA GLY A 80 -4.12 -7.61 -1.61
C GLY A 80 -3.01 -7.83 -2.63
N THR A 81 -2.99 -7.06 -3.73
CA THR A 81 -2.01 -7.23 -4.81
C THR A 81 -0.84 -6.26 -4.65
N GLY A 82 0.37 -6.77 -4.82
CA GLY A 82 1.55 -5.94 -5.03
C GLY A 82 1.53 -5.34 -6.44
N HIS A 83 1.54 -4.02 -6.54
CA HIS A 83 1.41 -3.32 -7.81
C HIS A 83 2.73 -3.23 -8.57
N SER A 84 3.02 -4.24 -9.39
CA SER A 84 4.16 -4.21 -10.35
C SER A 84 3.77 -3.64 -11.70
N ALA A 85 2.57 -3.11 -11.87
CA ALA A 85 2.01 -2.60 -13.13
C ALA A 85 2.00 -3.63 -14.29
N LEU A 86 1.95 -4.92 -13.96
CA LEU A 86 1.99 -5.98 -14.97
C LEU A 86 0.61 -6.23 -15.59
N MET A 87 -0.46 -6.14 -14.80
CA MET A 87 -1.81 -6.53 -15.16
C MET A 87 -2.70 -5.34 -15.53
N GLU A 88 -2.59 -4.25 -14.81
CA GLU A 88 -3.47 -3.09 -14.94
C GLU A 88 -3.25 -2.35 -16.27
N LEU A 89 -4.24 -2.43 -17.16
CA LEU A 89 -4.16 -1.85 -18.50
C LEU A 89 -4.21 -0.32 -18.51
N ASN A 90 -4.85 0.28 -17.50
CA ASN A 90 -4.98 1.73 -17.36
C ASN A 90 -3.67 2.48 -17.02
N TYR A 91 -2.59 1.76 -16.76
CA TYR A 91 -1.27 2.35 -16.57
C TYR A 91 -0.49 2.54 -17.87
N THR A 92 -1.04 2.04 -18.97
CA THR A 92 -0.43 2.09 -20.30
C THR A 92 -1.43 2.60 -21.33
N PRO A 93 -1.85 3.89 -21.24
CA PRO A 93 -2.82 4.45 -22.16
C PRO A 93 -2.28 4.47 -23.60
N GLN A 94 -3.17 4.25 -24.56
CA GLN A 94 -2.87 4.44 -25.97
C GLN A 94 -3.07 5.90 -26.37
N ASN A 95 -2.08 6.47 -27.02
CA ASN A 95 -2.09 7.81 -27.56
C ASN A 95 -2.88 7.88 -28.88
N ALA A 96 -3.18 9.10 -29.33
CA ALA A 96 -3.93 9.32 -30.58
C ALA A 96 -3.20 8.81 -31.83
N ASP A 97 -1.87 8.70 -31.79
CA ASP A 97 -1.02 8.14 -32.85
C ASP A 97 -0.87 6.61 -32.79
N GLY A 98 -1.57 5.96 -31.84
CA GLY A 98 -1.54 4.50 -31.64
C GLY A 98 -0.36 4.02 -30.77
N SER A 99 0.57 4.86 -30.37
CA SER A 99 1.66 4.51 -29.45
C SER A 99 1.13 4.24 -28.05
N ILE A 100 1.88 3.49 -27.24
CA ILE A 100 1.54 3.19 -25.84
C ILE A 100 2.51 3.91 -24.92
N SER A 101 1.97 4.75 -24.03
CA SER A 101 2.74 5.38 -22.96
C SER A 101 2.99 4.37 -21.83
N ILE A 102 4.25 4.20 -21.40
CA ILE A 102 4.62 3.22 -20.37
C ILE A 102 5.18 3.88 -19.10
N GLU A 103 5.35 5.19 -19.06
CA GLU A 103 6.01 5.93 -17.99
C GLU A 103 5.34 5.68 -16.63
N LYS A 104 4.02 5.68 -16.60
CA LYS A 104 3.26 5.40 -15.37
C LYS A 104 3.47 3.97 -14.90
N ALA A 105 3.47 3.00 -15.80
CA ALA A 105 3.72 1.61 -15.46
C ALA A 105 5.14 1.39 -14.94
N VAL A 106 6.14 2.05 -15.54
CA VAL A 106 7.53 2.05 -15.06
C VAL A 106 7.61 2.60 -13.65
N ALA A 107 7.10 3.81 -13.41
CA ALA A 107 7.16 4.45 -12.10
C ALA A 107 6.49 3.61 -10.99
N ILE A 108 5.35 2.98 -11.28
CA ILE A 108 4.66 2.09 -10.34
C ILE A 108 5.48 0.83 -10.06
N ASN A 109 6.09 0.23 -11.09
CA ASN A 109 6.95 -0.93 -10.90
C ASN A 109 8.18 -0.58 -10.05
N GLU A 110 8.85 0.53 -10.34
CA GLU A 110 10.00 1.00 -9.54
C GLU A 110 9.62 1.21 -8.07
N ALA A 111 8.50 1.89 -7.79
CA ALA A 111 8.00 2.07 -6.42
C ALA A 111 7.73 0.73 -5.71
N PHE A 112 7.20 -0.26 -6.45
CA PHE A 112 6.99 -1.59 -5.90
C PHE A 112 8.33 -2.32 -5.61
N GLN A 113 9.35 -2.17 -6.48
CA GLN A 113 10.67 -2.72 -6.19
C GLN A 113 11.30 -2.10 -4.93
N ILE A 114 11.13 -0.80 -4.71
CA ILE A 114 11.57 -0.12 -3.48
C ILE A 114 10.86 -0.71 -2.26
N SER A 115 9.54 -0.92 -2.34
CA SER A 115 8.78 -1.56 -1.27
C SER A 115 9.29 -2.97 -0.96
N ARG A 116 9.63 -3.75 -1.98
CA ARG A 116 10.22 -5.09 -1.81
C ARG A 116 11.58 -5.04 -1.13
N GLN A 117 12.43 -4.07 -1.46
CA GLN A 117 13.72 -3.87 -0.81
C GLN A 117 13.54 -3.53 0.68
N PHE A 118 12.59 -2.63 0.99
CA PHE A 118 12.26 -2.32 2.38
C PHE A 118 11.81 -3.56 3.15
N TRP A 119 10.91 -4.38 2.61
CA TRP A 119 10.47 -5.61 3.27
C TRP A 119 11.60 -6.63 3.42
N ALA A 120 12.47 -6.78 2.42
CA ALA A 120 13.63 -7.65 2.50
C ALA A 120 14.56 -7.23 3.65
N HIS A 121 14.82 -5.93 3.76
CA HIS A 121 15.60 -5.36 4.87
C HIS A 121 14.95 -5.65 6.23
N GLN A 122 13.63 -5.49 6.35
CA GLN A 122 12.91 -5.81 7.60
C GLN A 122 12.96 -7.30 7.95
N VAL A 123 12.98 -8.17 6.94
CA VAL A 123 13.19 -9.63 7.14
C VAL A 123 14.59 -9.92 7.64
N GLU A 124 15.62 -9.33 7.03
CA GLU A 124 17.01 -9.48 7.45
C GLU A 124 17.23 -9.03 8.89
N ARG A 125 16.57 -7.97 9.31
CA ARG A 125 16.58 -7.47 10.68
C ARG A 125 15.72 -8.28 11.67
N GLY A 126 14.97 -9.25 11.21
CA GLY A 126 14.09 -10.08 12.04
C GLY A 126 12.81 -9.39 12.52
N VAL A 127 12.50 -8.19 12.00
CA VAL A 127 11.24 -7.47 12.27
C VAL A 127 10.08 -8.20 11.60
N LEU A 128 10.24 -8.59 10.33
CA LEU A 128 9.32 -9.44 9.59
C LEU A 128 9.85 -10.88 9.56
N ARG A 129 9.26 -11.77 10.37
CA ARG A 129 9.81 -13.14 10.55
C ARG A 129 9.38 -14.12 9.47
N THR A 130 8.20 -13.91 8.87
CA THR A 130 7.60 -14.87 7.94
C THR A 130 7.10 -14.15 6.68
N PRO A 131 7.97 -13.87 5.70
CA PRO A 131 7.57 -13.09 4.52
C PRO A 131 6.44 -13.75 3.72
N ARG A 132 6.37 -15.07 3.66
CA ARG A 132 5.28 -15.80 3.00
C ARG A 132 3.90 -15.63 3.64
N SER A 133 3.82 -15.05 4.84
CA SER A 133 2.54 -14.73 5.47
C SER A 133 1.85 -13.51 4.85
N PHE A 134 2.58 -12.66 4.13
CA PHE A 134 2.04 -11.43 3.56
C PHE A 134 2.38 -11.19 2.08
N ILE A 135 3.42 -11.84 1.52
CA ILE A 135 3.79 -11.70 0.11
C ILE A 135 4.02 -13.08 -0.52
N ASN A 136 3.25 -13.36 -1.57
CA ASN A 136 3.31 -14.60 -2.33
C ASN A 136 3.30 -14.29 -3.81
N THR A 137 4.18 -14.96 -4.57
CA THR A 137 4.20 -14.84 -6.01
C THR A 137 3.07 -15.66 -6.62
N VAL A 138 2.25 -15.01 -7.44
CA VAL A 138 1.18 -15.65 -8.19
C VAL A 138 1.31 -15.29 -9.67
N PRO A 139 0.87 -16.17 -10.61
CA PRO A 139 0.80 -15.82 -12.01
C PRO A 139 -0.17 -14.66 -12.23
N HIS A 140 0.21 -13.73 -13.11
CA HIS A 140 -0.67 -12.64 -13.57
C HIS A 140 -0.96 -12.86 -15.05
N MET A 141 -2.20 -12.61 -15.46
CA MET A 141 -2.62 -12.70 -16.85
C MET A 141 -3.61 -11.58 -17.16
N SER A 142 -3.34 -10.83 -18.23
CA SER A 142 -4.33 -9.95 -18.85
C SER A 142 -4.89 -10.70 -20.06
N PHE A 143 -6.20 -10.86 -20.10
CA PHE A 143 -6.92 -11.56 -21.14
C PHE A 143 -7.91 -10.60 -21.81
N VAL A 144 -7.90 -10.58 -23.14
CA VAL A 144 -8.78 -9.75 -23.95
C VAL A 144 -9.31 -10.51 -25.16
N TRP A 145 -10.42 -10.01 -25.72
CA TRP A 145 -10.98 -10.50 -27.00
C TRP A 145 -11.44 -9.33 -27.85
N GLY A 146 -11.64 -9.58 -29.14
CA GLY A 146 -11.94 -8.57 -30.13
C GLY A 146 -10.69 -7.91 -30.70
N GLU A 147 -10.73 -7.59 -31.99
CA GLU A 147 -9.57 -7.16 -32.77
C GLU A 147 -8.87 -5.93 -32.18
N ASP A 148 -9.63 -4.92 -31.82
CA ASP A 148 -9.08 -3.67 -31.25
C ASP A 148 -8.36 -3.93 -29.92
N ASN A 149 -8.95 -4.75 -29.05
CA ASN A 149 -8.36 -5.09 -27.76
C ASN A 149 -7.08 -5.95 -27.93
N VAL A 150 -7.09 -6.87 -28.87
CA VAL A 150 -5.91 -7.71 -29.18
C VAL A 150 -4.79 -6.84 -29.75
N ASN A 151 -5.10 -5.93 -30.66
CA ASN A 151 -4.13 -4.97 -31.21
C ASN A 151 -3.54 -4.07 -30.13
N PHE A 152 -4.39 -3.56 -29.22
CA PHE A 152 -3.93 -2.78 -28.07
C PHE A 152 -2.99 -3.62 -27.17
N LEU A 153 -3.36 -4.84 -26.80
CA LEU A 153 -2.55 -5.68 -25.92
C LEU A 153 -1.21 -6.06 -26.56
N ARG A 154 -1.19 -6.31 -27.87
CA ARG A 154 0.04 -6.56 -28.64
C ARG A 154 0.97 -5.33 -28.63
N ALA A 155 0.42 -4.14 -28.91
CA ALA A 155 1.17 -2.89 -28.89
C ALA A 155 1.70 -2.58 -27.47
N ARG A 156 0.88 -2.79 -26.44
CA ARG A 156 1.26 -2.65 -25.03
C ARG A 156 2.43 -3.58 -24.67
N TYR A 157 2.35 -4.85 -25.04
CA TYR A 157 3.43 -5.80 -24.80
C TYR A 157 4.74 -5.31 -25.45
N ALA A 158 4.70 -4.93 -26.74
CA ALA A 158 5.86 -4.45 -27.46
C ALA A 158 6.49 -3.19 -26.80
N ALA A 159 5.66 -2.25 -26.34
CA ALA A 159 6.14 -1.06 -25.64
C ALA A 159 6.79 -1.40 -24.30
N LEU A 160 6.17 -2.24 -23.49
CA LEU A 160 6.69 -2.65 -22.18
C LEU A 160 8.01 -3.43 -22.29
N GLN A 161 8.23 -4.21 -23.37
CA GLN A 161 9.49 -4.92 -23.58
C GLN A 161 10.71 -3.99 -23.76
N GLN A 162 10.51 -2.71 -23.99
CA GLN A 162 11.60 -1.72 -24.03
C GLN A 162 12.20 -1.45 -22.64
N SER A 163 11.46 -1.73 -21.57
CA SER A 163 11.94 -1.61 -20.19
C SER A 163 12.34 -2.98 -19.64
N SER A 164 13.51 -3.04 -18.99
CA SER A 164 14.00 -4.24 -18.32
C SER A 164 13.07 -4.77 -17.21
N LEU A 165 12.25 -3.91 -16.64
CA LEU A 165 11.29 -4.25 -15.57
C LEU A 165 10.21 -5.24 -16.05
N PHE A 166 9.93 -5.28 -17.35
CA PHE A 166 8.85 -6.07 -17.92
C PHE A 166 9.34 -7.23 -18.81
N ARG A 167 10.65 -7.51 -18.85
CA ARG A 167 11.23 -8.59 -19.69
C ARG A 167 10.66 -9.99 -19.42
N GLY A 168 10.13 -10.23 -18.22
CA GLY A 168 9.53 -11.51 -17.86
C GLY A 168 8.12 -11.73 -18.40
N MET A 169 7.50 -10.71 -19.01
CA MET A 169 6.17 -10.85 -19.61
C MET A 169 6.22 -11.72 -20.86
N ARG A 170 5.13 -12.42 -21.11
CA ARG A 170 4.91 -13.19 -22.34
C ARG A 170 3.62 -12.74 -22.99
N TYR A 171 3.56 -12.79 -24.31
CA TYR A 171 2.37 -12.55 -25.10
C TYR A 171 2.08 -13.79 -25.93
N SER A 172 0.82 -14.18 -26.00
CA SER A 172 0.38 -15.30 -26.85
C SER A 172 -0.99 -15.03 -27.46
N GLU A 173 -1.19 -15.51 -28.68
CA GLU A 173 -2.49 -15.63 -29.34
C GLU A 173 -2.80 -17.11 -29.63
N ASP A 174 -2.00 -18.01 -29.07
CA ASP A 174 -2.17 -19.45 -29.24
C ASP A 174 -3.23 -19.96 -28.26
N HIS A 175 -4.33 -20.48 -28.81
CA HIS A 175 -5.44 -21.05 -28.02
C HIS A 175 -5.02 -22.20 -27.09
N ALA A 176 -3.89 -22.85 -27.35
CA ALA A 176 -3.36 -23.90 -26.48
C ALA A 176 -2.63 -23.34 -25.24
N GLN A 177 -2.33 -22.01 -25.22
CA GLN A 177 -1.62 -21.34 -24.16
C GLN A 177 -2.53 -20.40 -23.33
N ILE A 178 -3.70 -20.08 -23.86
CA ILE A 178 -4.76 -19.29 -23.26
C ILE A 178 -6.00 -20.16 -23.03
#